data_4c1a72688b9c8c57475423d692af68ca
#
_entry.id   4c1a72688b9c8c57475423d692af68ca
#
_cell.length_a   1.000
_cell.length_b   1.000
_cell.length_c   1.000
_cell.angle_alpha   90.00
_cell.angle_beta   90.00
_cell.angle_gamma   90.00
#
_symmetry.space_group_name_H-M   'P 1'
#
loop_
_entity.id
_entity.type
_entity.pdbx_description
1 polymer ?
#
loop_
_entity_poly.entity_id
_entity_poly.type
_entity_poly.pdbx_seq_one_letter_code
_entity_poly.pdbx_strand_id
1 'polypeptide(L)'
;MATHGAMLTQDVVGGKWYELFTSMFLHFGIDHLASNMIVLIAVGLPLENLLGSGRYAVIYLVSGLAGNVLSAAAELKTGDFAVSAGASGAVLGLMGAVIYCLIRHRGRVGGLSLRRVFLAVFLTLYMGFTNSGVNNAAHIGGLICGFVLAVLFYHPKECRSQHDRQTGWIR
;
A
#
# COMPACT_ATOMS: atom_id res chain seq x y z
N MET A 1 20.56 17.29 3.16
CA MET A 1 20.39 16.12 2.29
C MET A 1 19.61 16.56 1.07
N ALA A 2 20.05 16.20 -0.13
CA ALA A 2 19.33 16.57 -1.35
C ALA A 2 17.99 15.83 -1.37
N THR A 3 16.91 16.60 -1.34
CA THR A 3 15.51 16.09 -1.38
C THR A 3 15.05 15.82 -2.81
N HIS A 4 15.98 15.65 -3.77
CA HIS A 4 15.63 15.40 -5.15
C HIS A 4 14.80 14.12 -5.28
N GLY A 5 13.55 14.29 -5.75
CA GLY A 5 12.60 13.20 -5.97
C GLY A 5 11.72 12.83 -4.77
N ALA A 6 11.97 13.37 -3.57
CA ALA A 6 11.00 13.33 -2.48
C ALA A 6 9.84 14.29 -2.80
N MET A 7 8.63 13.97 -2.38
CA MET A 7 7.46 14.80 -2.66
C MET A 7 7.43 16.00 -1.72
N LEU A 8 7.37 17.19 -2.30
CA LEU A 8 6.96 18.43 -1.63
C LEU A 8 5.75 19.00 -2.38
N THR A 9 4.63 19.14 -1.71
CA THR A 9 3.36 19.53 -2.34
C THR A 9 3.47 20.86 -3.11
N GLN A 10 4.24 21.81 -2.62
CA GLN A 10 4.51 23.07 -3.30
C GLN A 10 5.23 22.86 -4.65
N ASP A 11 6.17 21.93 -4.69
CA ASP A 11 6.91 21.57 -5.92
C ASP A 11 6.00 20.83 -6.91
N VAL A 12 5.13 19.95 -6.44
CA VAL A 12 4.11 19.26 -7.26
C VAL A 12 3.17 20.27 -7.92
N VAL A 13 2.66 21.25 -7.17
CA VAL A 13 1.82 22.34 -7.70
C VAL A 13 2.63 23.22 -8.67
N GLY A 14 3.92 23.41 -8.43
CA GLY A 14 4.84 24.10 -9.31
C GLY A 14 5.23 23.34 -10.58
N GLY A 15 4.69 22.12 -10.80
CA GLY A 15 4.89 21.35 -12.03
C GLY A 15 5.81 20.13 -11.89
N LYS A 16 6.36 19.81 -10.71
CA LYS A 16 7.20 18.62 -10.48
C LYS A 16 6.35 17.38 -10.18
N TRP A 17 5.42 17.06 -11.05
CA TRP A 17 4.48 15.94 -10.90
C TRP A 17 5.14 14.57 -10.68
N TYR A 18 6.38 14.41 -11.21
CA TYR A 18 7.14 13.18 -11.07
C TYR A 18 7.42 12.83 -9.59
N GLU A 19 7.45 13.81 -8.69
CA GLU A 19 7.68 13.60 -7.26
C GLU A 19 6.59 12.76 -6.60
N LEU A 20 5.36 12.79 -7.12
CA LEU A 20 4.28 11.88 -6.68
C LEU A 20 4.66 10.41 -6.86
N PHE A 21 5.46 10.10 -7.89
CA PHE A 21 5.89 8.75 -8.18
C PHE A 21 7.25 8.42 -7.56
N THR A 22 8.24 9.31 -7.74
CA THR A 22 9.63 9.03 -7.29
C THR A 22 9.75 8.94 -5.77
N SER A 23 8.96 9.71 -5.03
CA SER A 23 8.93 9.67 -3.57
C SER A 23 8.58 8.30 -3.00
N MET A 24 7.81 7.48 -3.72
CA MET A 24 7.44 6.12 -3.31
C MET A 24 8.66 5.17 -3.19
N PHE A 25 9.78 5.51 -3.82
CA PHE A 25 11.01 4.68 -3.85
C PHE A 25 12.14 5.25 -2.99
N LEU A 26 11.92 6.42 -2.38
CA LEU A 26 12.88 7.07 -1.48
C LEU A 26 12.50 6.80 -0.02
N HIS A 27 13.51 6.79 0.87
CA HIS A 27 13.28 6.55 2.31
C HIS A 27 14.17 7.46 3.14
N PHE A 28 13.68 7.90 4.31
CA PHE A 28 14.43 8.79 5.23
C PHE A 28 15.55 8.10 6.00
N GLY A 29 15.71 6.79 5.86
CA GLY A 29 16.77 6.03 6.52
C GLY A 29 16.58 4.53 6.33
N ILE A 30 17.59 3.78 6.80
CA ILE A 30 17.63 2.32 6.63
C ILE A 30 16.50 1.63 7.43
N ASP A 31 16.17 2.13 8.61
CA ASP A 31 15.11 1.56 9.44
C ASP A 31 13.73 1.75 8.79
N HIS A 32 13.49 2.92 8.15
CA HIS A 32 12.28 3.19 7.39
C HIS A 32 12.19 2.29 6.15
N LEU A 33 13.29 2.12 5.42
CA LEU A 33 13.34 1.18 4.29
C LEU A 33 13.10 -0.25 4.75
N ALA A 34 13.82 -0.71 5.79
CA ALA A 34 13.71 -2.07 6.29
C ALA A 34 12.29 -2.40 6.76
N SER A 35 11.64 -1.50 7.51
CA SER A 35 10.26 -1.69 7.97
C SER A 35 9.28 -1.81 6.81
N ASN A 36 9.39 -0.97 5.77
CA ASN A 36 8.58 -1.09 4.56
C ASN A 36 8.81 -2.42 3.84
N MET A 37 10.07 -2.86 3.70
CA MET A 37 10.40 -4.12 3.01
C MET A 37 9.89 -5.34 3.77
N ILE A 38 9.99 -5.36 5.10
CA ILE A 38 9.45 -6.46 5.92
C ILE A 38 7.94 -6.59 5.71
N VAL A 39 7.20 -5.49 5.77
CA VAL A 39 5.75 -5.52 5.56
C VAL A 39 5.41 -5.86 4.11
N LEU A 40 6.16 -5.30 3.15
CA LEU A 40 5.99 -5.59 1.72
C LEU A 40 6.13 -7.09 1.43
N ILE A 41 7.14 -7.75 1.98
CA ILE A 41 7.35 -9.18 1.81
C ILE A 41 6.24 -9.98 2.52
N ALA A 42 5.95 -9.65 3.78
CA ALA A 42 4.98 -10.40 4.58
C ALA A 42 3.55 -10.37 4.01
N VAL A 43 3.15 -9.23 3.44
CA VAL A 43 1.81 -9.01 2.91
C VAL A 43 1.78 -9.20 1.39
N GLY A 44 2.84 -8.78 0.72
CA GLY A 44 2.92 -8.77 -0.75
C GLY A 44 2.99 -10.15 -1.36
N LEU A 45 3.85 -11.05 -0.85
CA LEU A 45 3.98 -12.40 -1.41
C LEU A 45 2.67 -13.20 -1.40
N PRO A 46 1.90 -13.28 -0.30
CA PRO A 46 0.59 -13.93 -0.32
C PRO A 46 -0.41 -13.28 -1.27
N LEU A 47 -0.38 -11.95 -1.38
CA LEU A 47 -1.29 -11.23 -2.27
C LEU A 47 -0.92 -11.42 -3.74
N GLU A 48 0.38 -11.36 -4.09
CA GLU A 48 0.87 -11.60 -5.44
C GLU A 48 0.53 -13.02 -5.92
N ASN A 49 0.74 -14.02 -5.06
CA ASN A 49 0.34 -15.41 -5.37
C ASN A 49 -1.16 -15.55 -5.62
N LEU A 50 -1.99 -14.73 -4.97
CA LEU A 50 -3.44 -14.76 -5.11
C LEU A 50 -3.94 -14.03 -6.37
N LEU A 51 -3.38 -12.86 -6.68
CA LEU A 51 -3.84 -11.97 -7.74
C LEU A 51 -3.05 -12.07 -9.05
N GLY A 52 -1.82 -12.58 -8.97
CA GLY A 52 -0.82 -12.53 -10.03
C GLY A 52 -0.05 -11.20 -10.04
N SER A 53 1.20 -11.23 -10.56
CA SER A 53 2.16 -10.12 -10.49
C SER A 53 1.65 -8.83 -11.16
N GLY A 54 0.89 -8.92 -12.25
CA GLY A 54 0.38 -7.74 -12.95
C GLY A 54 -0.63 -6.94 -12.11
N ARG A 55 -1.64 -7.61 -11.54
CA ARG A 55 -2.65 -6.98 -10.68
C ARG A 55 -2.02 -6.45 -9.39
N TYR A 56 -1.09 -7.22 -8.82
CA TYR A 56 -0.31 -6.83 -7.66
C TYR A 56 0.47 -5.53 -7.90
N ALA A 57 1.21 -5.44 -9.02
CA ALA A 57 1.99 -4.24 -9.36
C ALA A 57 1.09 -3.02 -9.58
N VAL A 58 -0.06 -3.19 -10.25
CA VAL A 58 -1.04 -2.10 -10.44
C VAL A 58 -1.57 -1.62 -9.09
N ILE A 59 -1.95 -2.53 -8.17
CA ILE A 59 -2.43 -2.15 -6.83
C ILE A 59 -1.34 -1.37 -6.10
N TYR A 60 -0.10 -1.85 -6.09
CA TYR A 60 1.02 -1.18 -5.44
C TYR A 60 1.21 0.24 -5.96
N LEU A 61 1.39 0.40 -7.28
CA LEU A 61 1.71 1.68 -7.90
C LEU A 61 0.55 2.68 -7.79
N VAL A 62 -0.67 2.25 -8.11
CA VAL A 62 -1.84 3.14 -8.10
C VAL A 62 -2.21 3.56 -6.68
N SER A 63 -2.10 2.64 -5.70
CA SER A 63 -2.37 2.98 -4.30
C SER A 63 -1.34 3.95 -3.74
N GLY A 64 -0.06 3.80 -4.08
CA GLY A 64 0.97 4.74 -3.67
C GLY A 64 0.75 6.14 -4.24
N LEU A 65 0.44 6.22 -5.54
CA LEU A 65 0.10 7.49 -6.18
C LEU A 65 -1.16 8.12 -5.57
N ALA A 66 -2.22 7.34 -5.35
CA ALA A 66 -3.45 7.84 -4.72
C ALA A 66 -3.19 8.35 -3.29
N GLY A 67 -2.34 7.66 -2.54
CA GLY A 67 -1.88 8.10 -1.22
C GLY A 67 -1.20 9.45 -1.27
N ASN A 68 -0.23 9.62 -2.18
CA ASN A 68 0.50 10.88 -2.35
C ASN A 68 -0.42 12.02 -2.81
N VAL A 69 -1.36 11.75 -3.72
CA VAL A 69 -2.36 12.74 -4.15
C VAL A 69 -3.25 13.17 -2.98
N LEU A 70 -3.72 12.23 -2.15
CA LEU A 70 -4.52 12.57 -0.97
C LEU A 70 -3.71 13.37 0.05
N SER A 71 -2.43 13.02 0.23
CA SER A 71 -1.51 13.79 1.08
C SER A 71 -1.37 15.23 0.59
N ALA A 72 -1.06 15.42 -0.69
CA ALA A 72 -0.93 16.75 -1.27
C ALA A 72 -2.23 17.57 -1.11
N ALA A 73 -3.38 16.95 -1.33
CA ALA A 73 -4.67 17.61 -1.15
C ALA A 73 -4.94 18.00 0.32
N ALA A 74 -4.53 17.16 1.27
CA ALA A 74 -4.65 17.46 2.70
C ALA A 74 -3.73 18.63 3.11
N GLU A 75 -2.47 18.61 2.66
CA GLU A 75 -1.49 19.68 2.93
C GLU A 75 -1.92 21.03 2.33
N LEU A 76 -2.48 21.03 1.12
CA LEU A 76 -3.03 22.25 0.51
C LEU A 76 -4.21 22.82 1.30
N LYS A 77 -4.97 21.96 1.98
CA LYS A 77 -6.11 22.40 2.79
C LYS A 77 -5.68 22.90 4.18
N THR A 78 -4.67 22.28 4.78
CA THR A 78 -4.21 22.65 6.15
C THR A 78 -3.17 23.76 6.13
N GLY A 79 -2.40 23.88 5.05
CA GLY A 79 -1.22 24.76 4.97
C GLY A 79 0.04 24.15 5.61
N ASP A 80 -0.03 22.93 6.14
CA ASP A 80 1.08 22.24 6.79
C ASP A 80 1.84 21.40 5.76
N PHE A 81 2.86 21.98 5.15
CA PHE A 81 3.66 21.31 4.12
C PHE A 81 4.82 20.55 4.72
N ALA A 82 4.96 19.28 4.36
CA ALA A 82 6.06 18.42 4.78
C ALA A 82 6.68 17.67 3.60
N VAL A 83 7.98 17.39 3.71
CA VAL A 83 8.64 16.51 2.74
C VAL A 83 8.18 15.07 2.98
N SER A 84 7.65 14.43 1.95
CA SER A 84 7.16 13.06 2.01
C SER A 84 8.01 12.14 1.14
N ALA A 85 8.43 11.01 1.71
CA ALA A 85 9.12 9.93 1.01
C ALA A 85 8.86 8.59 1.72
N GLY A 86 8.61 7.55 0.95
CA GLY A 86 8.40 6.19 1.45
C GLY A 86 7.45 5.37 0.62
N ALA A 87 7.66 4.06 0.61
CA ALA A 87 6.76 3.09 0.00
C ALA A 87 5.48 2.87 0.81
N SER A 88 5.36 3.45 2.00
CA SER A 88 4.35 3.08 2.99
C SER A 88 2.90 3.27 2.52
N GLY A 89 2.61 4.31 1.73
CA GLY A 89 1.29 4.48 1.10
C GLY A 89 0.92 3.32 0.18
N ALA A 90 1.87 2.87 -0.65
CA ALA A 90 1.68 1.70 -1.52
C ALA A 90 1.57 0.39 -0.73
N VAL A 91 2.39 0.22 0.33
CA VAL A 91 2.35 -0.94 1.23
C VAL A 91 1.02 -1.02 1.97
N LEU A 92 0.51 0.11 2.49
CA LEU A 92 -0.84 0.19 3.08
C LEU A 92 -1.92 -0.12 2.03
N GLY A 93 -1.72 0.25 0.76
CA GLY A 93 -2.58 -0.15 -0.34
C GLY A 93 -2.66 -1.67 -0.52
N LEU A 94 -1.51 -2.36 -0.48
CA LEU A 94 -1.50 -3.83 -0.48
C LEU A 94 -2.20 -4.41 0.76
N MET A 95 -2.04 -3.79 1.93
CA MET A 95 -2.78 -4.21 3.14
C MET A 95 -4.30 -4.05 2.97
N GLY A 96 -4.74 -2.95 2.35
CA GLY A 96 -6.15 -2.74 1.98
C GLY A 96 -6.68 -3.84 1.06
N ALA A 97 -5.91 -4.19 0.03
CA ALA A 97 -6.24 -5.28 -0.89
C ALA A 97 -6.30 -6.64 -0.17
N VAL A 98 -5.33 -6.93 0.71
CA VAL A 98 -5.33 -8.15 1.53
C VAL A 98 -6.53 -8.21 2.46
N ILE A 99 -6.94 -7.11 3.08
CA ILE A 99 -8.15 -7.05 3.92
C ILE A 99 -9.38 -7.51 3.11
N TYR A 100 -9.57 -6.98 1.90
CA TYR A 100 -10.67 -7.41 1.04
C TYR A 100 -10.59 -8.91 0.71
N CYS A 101 -9.41 -9.41 0.31
CA CYS A 101 -9.23 -10.83 0.01
C CYS A 101 -9.49 -11.71 1.23
N LEU A 102 -9.04 -11.30 2.42
CA LEU A 102 -9.28 -12.01 3.68
C LEU A 102 -10.77 -12.07 4.03
N ILE A 103 -11.52 -10.98 3.82
CA ILE A 103 -12.98 -10.96 4.01
C ILE A 103 -13.63 -12.00 3.07
N ARG A 104 -13.21 -12.06 1.81
CA ARG A 104 -13.73 -13.02 0.82
C ARG A 104 -13.35 -14.48 1.11
N HIS A 105 -12.21 -14.71 1.79
CA HIS A 105 -11.70 -16.03 2.18
C HIS A 105 -11.97 -16.41 3.64
N ARG A 106 -13.01 -15.87 4.26
CA ARG A 106 -13.40 -16.18 5.66
C ARG A 106 -12.25 -15.94 6.67
N GLY A 107 -11.44 -14.93 6.42
CA GLY A 107 -10.45 -14.40 7.37
C GLY A 107 -9.05 -15.00 7.29
N ARG A 108 -8.74 -15.88 6.31
CA ARG A 108 -7.40 -16.49 6.16
C ARG A 108 -6.96 -16.58 4.71
N VAL A 109 -5.75 -16.10 4.41
CA VAL A 109 -5.08 -16.23 3.09
C VAL A 109 -3.57 -16.33 3.32
N GLY A 110 -2.92 -17.37 2.80
CA GLY A 110 -1.46 -17.50 2.80
C GLY A 110 -0.78 -17.29 4.15
N GLY A 111 -1.35 -17.79 5.25
CA GLY A 111 -0.82 -17.59 6.61
C GLY A 111 -1.21 -16.25 7.26
N LEU A 112 -1.79 -15.32 6.49
CA LEU A 112 -2.33 -14.07 7.02
C LEU A 112 -3.72 -14.30 7.64
N SER A 113 -4.02 -13.53 8.70
CA SER A 113 -5.35 -13.49 9.28
C SER A 113 -5.87 -12.06 9.34
N LEU A 114 -7.18 -11.91 9.17
CA LEU A 114 -7.84 -10.61 9.17
C LEU A 114 -7.52 -9.80 10.45
N ARG A 115 -7.54 -10.46 11.61
CA ARG A 115 -7.21 -9.82 12.89
C ARG A 115 -5.79 -9.25 12.94
N ARG A 116 -4.80 -10.01 12.41
CA ARG A 116 -3.38 -9.55 12.41
C ARG A 116 -3.18 -8.37 11.48
N VAL A 117 -3.80 -8.41 10.29
CA VAL A 117 -3.68 -7.33 9.30
C VAL A 117 -4.38 -6.06 9.81
N PHE A 118 -5.59 -6.18 10.39
CA PHE A 118 -6.26 -5.04 11.02
C PHE A 118 -5.45 -4.44 12.16
N LEU A 119 -4.86 -5.27 13.03
CA LEU A 119 -4.01 -4.78 14.11
C LEU A 119 -2.79 -4.04 13.57
N ALA A 120 -2.13 -4.58 12.53
CA ALA A 120 -0.98 -3.92 11.92
C ALA A 120 -1.36 -2.56 11.29
N VAL A 121 -2.47 -2.48 10.54
CA VAL A 121 -2.98 -1.22 10.00
C VAL A 121 -3.30 -0.22 11.12
N PHE A 122 -4.02 -0.68 12.15
CA PHE A 122 -4.36 0.17 13.30
C PHE A 122 -3.11 0.74 13.97
N LEU A 123 -2.13 -0.11 14.28
CA LEU A 123 -0.88 0.32 14.90
C LEU A 123 -0.10 1.29 14.00
N THR A 124 -0.03 1.05 12.70
CA THR A 124 0.65 1.95 11.75
C THR A 124 -0.01 3.33 11.74
N LEU A 125 -1.33 3.41 11.65
CA LEU A 125 -2.05 4.68 11.68
C LEU A 125 -1.95 5.35 13.04
N TYR A 126 -2.07 4.61 14.14
CA TYR A 126 -1.91 5.13 15.50
C TYR A 126 -0.53 5.76 15.71
N MET A 127 0.53 5.04 15.31
CA MET A 127 1.90 5.57 15.36
C MET A 127 2.05 6.84 14.50
N GLY A 128 1.35 6.94 13.39
CA GLY A 128 1.34 8.12 12.55
C GLY A 128 0.61 9.32 13.15
N PHE A 129 -0.32 9.11 14.09
CA PHE A 129 -0.93 10.20 14.84
C PHE A 129 -0.11 10.64 16.05
N THR A 130 0.74 9.77 16.58
CA THR A 130 1.55 10.03 17.79
C THR A 130 2.95 10.53 17.46
N ASN A 131 3.47 10.25 16.27
CA ASN A 131 4.82 10.66 15.84
C ASN A 131 4.75 11.69 14.72
N SER A 132 5.46 12.81 14.90
CA SER A 132 5.68 13.79 13.84
C SER A 132 6.52 13.18 12.71
N GLY A 133 6.14 13.42 11.47
CA GLY A 133 6.86 12.94 10.29
C GLY A 133 6.28 11.70 9.62
N VAL A 134 5.18 11.15 10.13
CA VAL A 134 4.43 10.07 9.46
C VAL A 134 3.22 10.66 8.73
N ASN A 135 3.13 10.40 7.43
CA ASN A 135 2.08 10.94 6.57
C ASN A 135 0.82 10.04 6.59
N ASN A 136 -0.07 10.26 7.56
CA ASN A 136 -1.30 9.48 7.68
C ASN A 136 -2.28 9.70 6.51
N ALA A 137 -2.27 10.86 5.85
CA ALA A 137 -3.12 11.09 4.69
C ALA A 137 -2.72 10.15 3.53
N ALA A 138 -1.40 10.02 3.28
CA ALA A 138 -0.89 9.06 2.28
C ALA A 138 -1.23 7.61 2.65
N HIS A 139 -1.13 7.24 3.94
CA HIS A 139 -1.47 5.91 4.44
C HIS A 139 -2.94 5.56 4.21
N ILE A 140 -3.85 6.46 4.59
CA ILE A 140 -5.30 6.28 4.44
C ILE A 140 -5.68 6.22 2.96
N GLY A 141 -5.13 7.13 2.14
CA GLY A 141 -5.37 7.16 0.70
C GLY A 141 -4.94 5.87 0.02
N GLY A 142 -3.74 5.39 0.33
CA GLY A 142 -3.24 4.11 -0.16
C GLY A 142 -4.13 2.93 0.25
N LEU A 143 -4.44 2.82 1.54
CA LEU A 143 -5.28 1.75 2.10
C LEU A 143 -6.64 1.65 1.41
N ILE A 144 -7.34 2.77 1.27
CA ILE A 144 -8.66 2.84 0.63
C ILE A 144 -8.55 2.47 -0.85
N CYS A 145 -7.58 3.05 -1.56
CA CYS A 145 -7.38 2.78 -2.98
C CYS A 145 -7.10 1.30 -3.24
N GLY A 146 -6.19 0.69 -2.47
CA GLY A 146 -5.87 -0.73 -2.60
C GLY A 146 -7.04 -1.65 -2.30
N PHE A 147 -7.85 -1.33 -1.30
CA PHE A 147 -9.10 -2.04 -1.02
C PHE A 147 -10.05 -1.99 -2.23
N VAL A 148 -10.29 -0.79 -2.78
CA VAL A 148 -11.17 -0.60 -3.94
C VAL A 148 -10.66 -1.33 -5.18
N LEU A 149 -9.35 -1.25 -5.45
CA LEU A 149 -8.74 -1.98 -6.57
C LEU A 149 -8.88 -3.49 -6.41
N ALA A 150 -8.75 -4.01 -5.19
CA ALA A 150 -8.97 -5.43 -4.93
C ALA A 150 -10.42 -5.85 -5.17
N VAL A 151 -11.40 -5.00 -4.86
CA VAL A 151 -12.82 -5.23 -5.21
C VAL A 151 -12.99 -5.39 -6.72
N LEU A 152 -12.28 -4.58 -7.51
CA LEU A 152 -12.36 -4.61 -8.97
C LEU A 152 -11.61 -5.79 -9.60
N PHE A 153 -10.45 -6.16 -9.03
CA PHE A 153 -9.54 -7.15 -9.65
C PHE A 153 -9.72 -8.57 -9.13
N TYR A 154 -10.24 -8.71 -7.91
CA TYR A 154 -10.34 -10.02 -7.29
C TYR A 154 -11.71 -10.67 -7.52
N HIS A 155 -11.71 -11.74 -8.32
CA HIS A 155 -12.90 -12.55 -8.58
C HIS A 155 -12.71 -13.98 -8.02
N PRO A 156 -13.40 -14.36 -6.94
CA PRO A 156 -13.19 -15.66 -6.27
C PRO A 156 -13.33 -16.91 -7.16
N LYS A 157 -14.06 -16.80 -8.27
CA LYS A 157 -14.28 -17.92 -9.21
C LYS A 157 -13.02 -18.28 -10.02
N GLU A 158 -12.16 -17.32 -10.33
CA GLU A 158 -10.90 -17.55 -11.06
C GLU A 158 -9.86 -18.26 -10.20
N CYS A 159 -9.82 -17.99 -8.91
CA CYS A 159 -8.90 -18.60 -7.97
C CYS A 159 -9.15 -20.11 -7.78
N ARG A 160 -10.41 -20.53 -7.81
CA ARG A 160 -10.78 -21.95 -7.69
C ARG A 160 -10.28 -22.79 -8.88
N SER A 161 -10.31 -22.23 -10.08
CA SER A 161 -9.86 -22.92 -11.31
C SER A 161 -8.32 -23.08 -11.39
N GLN A 162 -7.55 -22.21 -10.75
CA GLN A 162 -6.09 -22.33 -10.68
C GLN A 162 -5.65 -23.35 -9.62
N HIS A 163 -6.31 -23.41 -8.49
CA HIS A 163 -6.02 -24.39 -7.45
C HIS A 163 -6.36 -25.81 -7.90
N ASP A 164 -7.47 -26.02 -8.58
CA ASP A 164 -7.87 -27.32 -9.13
C ASP A 164 -6.94 -27.81 -10.25
N ARG A 165 -6.30 -26.89 -11.00
CA ARG A 165 -5.27 -27.23 -12.00
C ARG A 165 -3.92 -27.64 -11.41
N GLN A 166 -3.58 -27.13 -10.24
CA GLN A 166 -2.32 -27.48 -9.53
C GLN A 166 -2.44 -28.76 -8.71
N THR A 167 -3.66 -29.11 -8.27
CA THR A 167 -3.92 -30.33 -7.48
C THR A 167 -4.39 -31.53 -8.32
N GLY A 168 -4.55 -31.37 -9.63
CA GLY A 168 -5.04 -32.40 -10.56
C GLY A 168 -4.14 -33.60 -10.84
N TRP A 169 -3.08 -33.83 -10.01
CA TRP A 169 -2.16 -34.96 -10.15
C TRP A 169 -2.32 -36.03 -9.07
N ILE A 170 -3.43 -36.06 -8.34
CA ILE A 170 -3.75 -37.14 -7.41
C ILE A 170 -5.15 -37.67 -7.69
N ARG A 171 -5.25 -38.53 -8.66
CA ARG A 171 -6.22 -39.65 -8.75
C ARG A 171 -5.50 -40.89 -9.29
#